data_f7ffa2ba56bc8fa430fc34300fb9cc5c
#
_entry.id   f7ffa2ba56bc8fa430fc34300fb9cc5c
#
_cell.length_a   1.000
_cell.length_b   1.000
_cell.length_c   1.000
_cell.angle_alpha   90.00
_cell.angle_beta   90.00
_cell.angle_gamma   90.00
#
_symmetry.space_group_name_H-M   'P 1'
#
loop_
_entity.id
_entity.type
_entity.pdbx_description
1 polymer ?
#
loop_
_entity_poly.entity_id
_entity_poly.type
_entity_poly.pdbx_seq_one_letter_code
_entity_poly.pdbx_strand_id
1 'polypeptide(L)'
;MCKVISVANQKGGVAKSTTTLNLGVGLARQGKKVLLIDADPQGSLTASLGYVEPDDIGTTLATIMMNIINDEEIEEEEGILHHKEQIDLLPANIELSALEVTMSNVMSRELIMKEYIDTMRSRYDYILIDCMPSLGMMTINALVASDMVLIPVQAAYLPVKGLQQLIRTISMVKKRLNRKLTIQGILLTMVDFRTNYAKDIASRVKETYGSKIDIFENVIPLSVKVAEASAEGKSIYCHCPNGKVSMAYENLTQEVLKNEK
;
A
#
# COMPACT_ATOMS: atom_id res chain seq x y z
N MET A 1 -15.20 -7.40 -10.02
CA MET A 1 -13.89 -7.39 -10.71
C MET A 1 -12.85 -6.95 -9.68
N CYS A 2 -11.74 -7.67 -9.54
CA CYS A 2 -10.70 -7.36 -8.58
C CYS A 2 -10.12 -5.96 -8.80
N LYS A 3 -9.87 -5.23 -7.72
CA LYS A 3 -9.23 -3.90 -7.72
C LYS A 3 -7.84 -4.00 -7.10
N VAL A 4 -6.83 -3.55 -7.82
CA VAL A 4 -5.44 -3.51 -7.34
C VAL A 4 -5.07 -2.06 -7.01
N ILE A 5 -4.71 -1.81 -5.75
CA ILE A 5 -4.39 -0.46 -5.24
C ILE A 5 -2.98 -0.46 -4.67
N SER A 6 -2.08 0.32 -5.26
CA SER A 6 -0.78 0.62 -4.64
C SER A 6 -0.91 1.74 -3.62
N VAL A 7 -0.39 1.52 -2.42
CA VAL A 7 -0.25 2.56 -1.38
C VAL A 7 1.18 3.09 -1.45
N ALA A 8 1.37 4.23 -2.11
CA ALA A 8 2.70 4.70 -2.50
C ALA A 8 3.00 6.13 -2.06
N ASN A 9 4.19 6.34 -1.52
CA ASN A 9 4.81 7.64 -1.31
C ASN A 9 6.32 7.48 -1.19
N GLN A 10 7.07 8.35 -1.85
CA GLN A 10 8.53 8.39 -1.78
C GLN A 10 9.06 8.68 -0.38
N LYS A 11 8.28 9.38 0.46
CA LYS A 11 8.65 9.69 1.84
C LYS A 11 8.40 8.51 2.76
N GLY A 12 9.38 8.17 3.61
CA GLY A 12 9.21 7.23 4.72
C GLY A 12 8.36 7.82 5.85
N GLY A 13 7.74 6.96 6.68
CA GLY A 13 7.01 7.40 7.87
C GLY A 13 5.72 8.18 7.61
N VAL A 14 5.08 8.01 6.45
CA VAL A 14 3.79 8.65 6.11
C VAL A 14 2.59 7.72 6.30
N ALA A 15 2.75 6.65 7.06
CA ALA A 15 1.73 5.63 7.36
C ALA A 15 1.28 4.80 6.14
N LYS A 16 2.17 4.44 5.20
CA LYS A 16 1.86 3.55 4.08
C LYS A 16 1.41 2.17 4.58
N SER A 17 2.29 1.43 5.26
CA SER A 17 2.03 0.08 5.78
C SER A 17 0.82 0.06 6.72
N THR A 18 0.71 1.06 7.60
CA THR A 18 -0.44 1.25 8.48
C THR A 18 -1.74 1.42 7.69
N THR A 19 -1.71 2.19 6.60
CA THR A 19 -2.89 2.42 5.75
C THR A 19 -3.24 1.16 4.98
N THR A 20 -2.24 0.47 4.41
CA THR A 20 -2.44 -0.80 3.70
C THR A 20 -3.09 -1.84 4.61
N LEU A 21 -2.55 -2.02 5.83
CA LEU A 21 -3.10 -2.95 6.82
C LEU A 21 -4.55 -2.61 7.18
N ASN A 22 -4.78 -1.38 7.65
CA ASN A 22 -6.09 -1.03 8.20
C ASN A 22 -7.16 -0.84 7.13
N LEU A 23 -6.82 -0.37 5.93
CA LEU A 23 -7.75 -0.36 4.81
C LEU A 23 -8.08 -1.79 4.36
N GLY A 24 -7.08 -2.68 4.29
CA GLY A 24 -7.30 -4.08 3.95
C GLY A 24 -8.23 -4.79 4.93
N VAL A 25 -7.97 -4.67 6.23
CA VAL A 25 -8.87 -5.22 7.26
C VAL A 25 -10.24 -4.55 7.21
N GLY A 26 -10.31 -3.24 6.98
CA GLY A 26 -11.57 -2.52 6.80
C GLY A 26 -12.40 -3.09 5.65
N LEU A 27 -11.79 -3.38 4.51
CA LEU A 27 -12.45 -4.01 3.35
C LEU A 27 -12.89 -5.44 3.67
N ALA A 28 -12.06 -6.25 4.35
CA ALA A 28 -12.42 -7.60 4.78
C ALA A 28 -13.64 -7.60 5.72
N ARG A 29 -13.72 -6.65 6.64
CA ARG A 29 -14.88 -6.42 7.52
C ARG A 29 -16.17 -6.06 6.75
N GLN A 30 -16.05 -5.58 5.52
CA GLN A 30 -17.17 -5.36 4.60
C GLN A 30 -17.44 -6.60 3.70
N GLY A 31 -16.88 -7.76 4.05
CA GLY A 31 -17.10 -9.02 3.36
C GLY A 31 -16.32 -9.18 2.06
N LYS A 32 -15.26 -8.38 1.83
CA LYS A 32 -14.40 -8.49 0.67
C LYS A 32 -13.27 -9.49 0.91
N LYS A 33 -12.90 -10.24 -0.13
CA LYS A 33 -11.68 -11.06 -0.15
C LYS A 33 -10.49 -10.14 -0.45
N VAL A 34 -9.53 -10.07 0.46
CA VAL A 34 -8.43 -9.09 0.40
C VAL A 34 -7.08 -9.78 0.50
N LEU A 35 -6.20 -9.50 -0.47
CA LEU A 35 -4.78 -9.82 -0.40
C LEU A 35 -3.98 -8.54 -0.14
N LEU A 36 -3.12 -8.59 0.86
CA LEU A 36 -2.09 -7.57 1.09
C LEU A 36 -0.77 -8.09 0.54
N ILE A 37 -0.03 -7.24 -0.17
CA ILE A 37 1.30 -7.54 -0.67
C ILE A 37 2.26 -6.54 -0.03
N ASP A 38 3.21 -7.03 0.75
CA ASP A 38 4.31 -6.22 1.26
C ASP A 38 5.38 -6.11 0.17
N ALA A 39 5.64 -4.91 -0.34
CA ALA A 39 6.65 -4.65 -1.37
C ALA A 39 7.76 -3.72 -0.84
N ASP A 40 7.98 -3.72 0.48
CA ASP A 40 9.09 -3.05 1.14
C ASP A 40 10.07 -4.09 1.71
N PRO A 41 11.36 -4.08 1.35
CA PRO A 41 12.38 -4.96 1.92
C PRO A 41 12.48 -4.93 3.45
N GLN A 42 11.96 -3.87 4.08
CA GLN A 42 11.93 -3.76 5.53
C GLN A 42 10.85 -4.65 6.18
N GLY A 43 9.96 -5.26 5.41
CA GLY A 43 8.91 -6.15 5.93
C GLY A 43 7.97 -5.47 6.94
N SER A 44 7.77 -4.16 6.84
CA SER A 44 7.03 -3.39 7.85
C SER A 44 5.55 -3.77 7.94
N LEU A 45 4.90 -4.07 6.83
CA LEU A 45 3.53 -4.56 6.81
C LEU A 45 3.47 -5.97 7.39
N THR A 46 4.39 -6.83 7.00
CA THR A 46 4.56 -8.22 7.47
C THR A 46 4.71 -8.26 8.99
N ALA A 47 5.64 -7.49 9.53
CA ALA A 47 5.85 -7.40 10.99
C ALA A 47 4.63 -6.82 11.73
N SER A 48 3.95 -5.82 11.15
CA SER A 48 2.73 -5.22 11.75
C SER A 48 1.54 -6.19 11.80
N LEU A 49 1.59 -7.31 11.09
CA LEU A 49 0.61 -8.39 11.14
C LEU A 49 1.02 -9.54 12.06
N GLY A 50 2.13 -9.36 12.83
CA GLY A 50 2.57 -10.31 13.84
C GLY A 50 3.65 -11.29 13.37
N TYR A 51 4.11 -11.20 12.13
CA TYR A 51 5.25 -11.96 11.62
C TYR A 51 6.53 -11.16 11.89
N VAL A 52 6.97 -11.19 13.16
CA VAL A 52 8.01 -10.29 13.70
C VAL A 52 9.42 -10.55 13.16
N GLU A 53 9.68 -11.76 12.63
CA GLU A 53 10.93 -12.15 11.98
C GLU A 53 10.67 -12.44 10.48
N PRO A 54 10.51 -11.41 9.65
CA PRO A 54 10.19 -11.60 8.23
C PRO A 54 11.28 -12.38 7.47
N ASP A 55 12.53 -12.28 7.90
CA ASP A 55 13.67 -12.95 7.27
C ASP A 55 13.68 -14.47 7.50
N ASP A 56 12.89 -14.96 8.45
CA ASP A 56 12.69 -16.40 8.69
C ASP A 56 11.57 -17.01 7.81
N ILE A 57 10.85 -16.19 7.04
CA ILE A 57 9.78 -16.65 6.17
C ILE A 57 10.38 -17.22 4.87
N GLY A 58 10.12 -18.51 4.61
CA GLY A 58 10.75 -19.23 3.49
C GLY A 58 10.30 -18.77 2.12
N THR A 59 9.01 -18.42 1.93
CA THR A 59 8.48 -17.95 0.63
C THR A 59 7.89 -16.56 0.79
N THR A 60 8.44 -15.60 0.05
CA THR A 60 8.08 -14.18 0.11
C THR A 60 7.82 -13.63 -1.30
N LEU A 61 7.43 -12.37 -1.40
CA LEU A 61 7.31 -11.69 -2.69
C LEU A 61 8.62 -11.78 -3.50
N ALA A 62 9.79 -11.78 -2.85
CA ALA A 62 11.08 -11.94 -3.53
C ALA A 62 11.19 -13.31 -4.22
N THR A 63 10.81 -14.39 -3.52
CA THR A 63 10.78 -15.75 -4.05
C THR A 63 9.85 -15.85 -5.24
N ILE A 64 8.62 -15.38 -5.10
CA ILE A 64 7.61 -15.40 -6.18
C ILE A 64 8.09 -14.64 -7.42
N MET A 65 8.63 -13.44 -7.26
CA MET A 65 9.14 -12.68 -8.39
C MET A 65 10.38 -13.31 -9.03
N MET A 66 11.22 -14.00 -8.24
CA MET A 66 12.37 -14.73 -8.76
C MET A 66 11.92 -15.96 -9.58
N ASN A 67 10.90 -16.71 -9.11
CA ASN A 67 10.33 -17.84 -9.84
C ASN A 67 9.83 -17.38 -11.23
N ILE A 68 9.13 -16.24 -11.30
CA ILE A 68 8.70 -15.65 -12.59
C ILE A 68 9.89 -15.31 -13.49
N ILE A 69 10.95 -14.72 -12.94
CA ILE A 69 12.16 -14.37 -13.71
C ILE A 69 12.83 -15.62 -14.30
N ASN A 70 12.76 -16.74 -13.59
CA ASN A 70 13.34 -18.01 -13.98
C ASN A 70 12.41 -18.90 -14.82
N ASP A 71 11.18 -18.43 -15.15
CA ASP A 71 10.13 -19.22 -15.80
C ASP A 71 9.76 -20.49 -15.00
N GLU A 72 9.83 -20.42 -13.65
CA GLU A 72 9.44 -21.49 -12.73
C GLU A 72 7.94 -21.42 -12.41
N GLU A 73 7.31 -22.58 -12.25
CA GLU A 73 5.90 -22.70 -11.92
C GLU A 73 5.66 -22.25 -10.46
N ILE A 74 4.61 -21.47 -10.23
CA ILE A 74 4.19 -21.00 -8.92
C ILE A 74 2.92 -21.75 -8.54
N GLU A 75 2.94 -22.41 -7.37
CA GLU A 75 1.75 -23.09 -6.84
C GLU A 75 0.68 -22.08 -6.41
N GLU A 76 -0.58 -22.53 -6.41
CA GLU A 76 -1.76 -21.64 -6.28
C GLU A 76 -1.77 -20.77 -5.00
N GLU A 77 -1.22 -21.26 -3.89
CA GLU A 77 -1.17 -20.56 -2.59
C GLU A 77 0.25 -20.31 -2.10
N GLU A 78 1.22 -20.46 -2.98
CA GLU A 78 2.63 -20.31 -2.63
C GLU A 78 2.90 -18.92 -2.03
N GLY A 79 3.48 -18.89 -0.83
CA GLY A 79 3.83 -17.67 -0.11
C GLY A 79 2.65 -16.92 0.53
N ILE A 80 1.41 -17.42 0.41
CA ILE A 80 0.24 -16.76 0.99
C ILE A 80 0.09 -17.14 2.46
N LEU A 81 0.09 -16.16 3.33
CA LEU A 81 -0.16 -16.29 4.77
C LEU A 81 -1.58 -15.85 5.10
N HIS A 82 -2.38 -16.77 5.66
CA HIS A 82 -3.75 -16.47 6.08
C HIS A 82 -3.77 -15.84 7.47
N HIS A 83 -4.29 -14.62 7.59
CA HIS A 83 -4.35 -13.91 8.86
C HIS A 83 -5.72 -14.00 9.54
N LYS A 84 -5.73 -14.08 10.87
CA LYS A 84 -6.95 -14.19 11.70
C LYS A 84 -7.98 -13.06 11.50
N GLU A 85 -7.59 -11.92 10.98
CA GLU A 85 -8.48 -10.80 10.66
C GLU A 85 -9.06 -10.89 9.24
N GLN A 86 -9.12 -12.10 8.68
CA GLN A 86 -9.76 -12.44 7.39
C GLN A 86 -9.14 -11.70 6.19
N ILE A 87 -7.85 -11.52 6.23
CA ILE A 87 -7.04 -11.04 5.12
C ILE A 87 -5.95 -12.06 4.83
N ASP A 88 -5.48 -12.08 3.59
CA ASP A 88 -4.30 -12.81 3.17
C ASP A 88 -3.13 -11.86 2.99
N LEU A 89 -1.92 -12.36 3.23
CA LEU A 89 -0.67 -11.61 3.11
C LEU A 89 0.32 -12.36 2.23
N LEU A 90 0.87 -11.70 1.22
CA LEU A 90 2.14 -12.08 0.61
C LEU A 90 3.24 -11.25 1.29
N PRO A 91 4.10 -11.89 2.11
CA PRO A 91 5.07 -11.18 2.92
C PRO A 91 6.30 -10.71 2.13
N ALA A 92 7.06 -9.80 2.71
CA ALA A 92 8.36 -9.38 2.23
C ALA A 92 9.44 -9.58 3.29
N ASN A 93 10.67 -9.67 2.82
CA ASN A 93 11.87 -9.69 3.63
C ASN A 93 13.02 -8.96 2.92
N ILE A 94 14.21 -8.98 3.52
CA ILE A 94 15.39 -8.29 2.99
C ILE A 94 15.81 -8.76 1.58
N GLU A 95 15.41 -9.96 1.15
CA GLU A 95 15.73 -10.51 -0.18
C GLU A 95 15.20 -9.65 -1.33
N LEU A 96 14.10 -8.88 -1.10
CA LEU A 96 13.62 -7.91 -2.09
C LEU A 96 14.69 -6.88 -2.50
N SER A 97 15.62 -6.54 -1.61
CA SER A 97 16.74 -5.64 -1.96
C SER A 97 17.69 -6.27 -2.96
N ALA A 98 17.98 -7.56 -2.81
CA ALA A 98 18.83 -8.31 -3.75
C ALA A 98 18.12 -8.50 -5.10
N LEU A 99 16.82 -8.81 -5.05
CA LEU A 99 15.99 -8.94 -6.23
C LEU A 99 15.97 -7.63 -7.06
N GLU A 100 15.86 -6.46 -6.43
CA GLU A 100 15.84 -5.18 -7.15
C GLU A 100 17.14 -4.96 -7.95
N VAL A 101 18.28 -5.41 -7.43
CA VAL A 101 19.57 -5.39 -8.15
C VAL A 101 19.54 -6.39 -9.32
N THR A 102 19.09 -7.61 -9.09
CA THR A 102 18.98 -8.68 -10.11
C THR A 102 18.12 -8.25 -11.29
N MET A 103 16.97 -7.63 -11.02
CA MET A 103 16.04 -7.13 -12.04
C MET A 103 16.68 -6.12 -13.02
N SER A 104 17.83 -5.51 -12.68
CA SER A 104 18.45 -4.51 -13.56
C SER A 104 18.76 -5.06 -14.97
N ASN A 105 19.02 -6.37 -15.09
CA ASN A 105 19.39 -7.05 -16.33
C ASN A 105 18.27 -7.93 -16.92
N VAL A 106 17.08 -7.93 -16.31
CA VAL A 106 15.96 -8.76 -16.73
C VAL A 106 15.14 -8.05 -17.80
N MET A 107 14.73 -8.77 -18.85
CA MET A 107 13.80 -8.26 -19.86
C MET A 107 12.42 -8.07 -19.26
N SER A 108 11.69 -7.04 -19.68
CA SER A 108 10.34 -6.72 -19.21
C SER A 108 10.21 -6.63 -17.69
N ARG A 109 11.29 -6.29 -17.02
CA ARG A 109 11.43 -6.23 -15.56
C ARG A 109 10.34 -5.40 -14.83
N GLU A 110 9.68 -4.50 -15.55
CA GLU A 110 8.59 -3.69 -15.04
C GLU A 110 7.26 -4.46 -14.93
N LEU A 111 7.17 -5.65 -15.52
CA LEU A 111 5.94 -6.44 -15.63
C LEU A 111 5.90 -7.64 -14.68
N ILE A 112 6.97 -7.99 -14.00
CA ILE A 112 7.11 -9.21 -13.20
C ILE A 112 6.02 -9.31 -12.13
N MET A 113 5.85 -8.26 -11.31
CA MET A 113 4.80 -8.25 -10.30
C MET A 113 3.40 -8.28 -10.92
N LYS A 114 3.21 -7.64 -12.07
CA LYS A 114 1.93 -7.65 -12.77
C LYS A 114 1.55 -9.06 -13.22
N GLU A 115 2.50 -9.85 -13.70
CA GLU A 115 2.29 -11.23 -14.10
C GLU A 115 1.73 -12.06 -12.95
N TYR A 116 2.34 -12.00 -11.77
CA TYR A 116 1.80 -12.63 -10.57
C TYR A 116 0.41 -12.13 -10.20
N ILE A 117 0.23 -10.80 -10.11
CA ILE A 117 -1.04 -10.22 -9.68
C ILE A 117 -2.19 -10.59 -10.64
N ASP A 118 -1.92 -10.70 -11.93
CA ASP A 118 -2.95 -11.08 -12.91
C ASP A 118 -3.47 -12.51 -12.64
N THR A 119 -2.65 -13.43 -12.14
CA THR A 119 -3.11 -14.80 -11.72
C THR A 119 -4.00 -14.73 -10.47
N MET A 120 -3.73 -13.79 -9.55
CA MET A 120 -4.43 -13.65 -8.28
C MET A 120 -5.78 -12.90 -8.39
N ARG A 121 -6.01 -12.17 -9.49
CA ARG A 121 -7.22 -11.34 -9.66
C ARG A 121 -8.54 -12.11 -9.62
N SER A 122 -8.54 -13.40 -9.94
CA SER A 122 -9.76 -14.23 -9.90
C SER A 122 -10.16 -14.63 -8.48
N ARG A 123 -9.25 -14.54 -7.52
CA ARG A 123 -9.41 -15.04 -6.14
C ARG A 123 -9.83 -13.94 -5.15
N TYR A 124 -9.49 -12.69 -5.45
CA TYR A 124 -9.67 -11.56 -4.54
C TYR A 124 -10.57 -10.46 -5.13
N ASP A 125 -11.26 -9.76 -4.25
CA ASP A 125 -11.99 -8.53 -4.60
C ASP A 125 -11.02 -7.33 -4.62
N TYR A 126 -10.04 -7.35 -3.71
CA TYR A 126 -9.01 -6.31 -3.58
C TYR A 126 -7.62 -6.90 -3.36
N ILE A 127 -6.65 -6.29 -4.02
CA ILE A 127 -5.22 -6.51 -3.75
C ILE A 127 -4.62 -5.16 -3.40
N LEU A 128 -4.06 -5.02 -2.18
CA LEU A 128 -3.40 -3.80 -1.73
C LEU A 128 -1.89 -4.03 -1.70
N ILE A 129 -1.12 -3.16 -2.35
CA ILE A 129 0.35 -3.26 -2.40
C ILE A 129 0.96 -2.15 -1.55
N ASP A 130 1.66 -2.52 -0.49
CA ASP A 130 2.45 -1.59 0.34
C ASP A 130 3.78 -1.30 -0.31
N CYS A 131 3.96 -0.11 -0.86
CA CYS A 131 5.16 0.26 -1.59
C CYS A 131 6.26 0.77 -0.66
N MET A 132 7.52 0.40 -0.95
CA MET A 132 8.69 0.96 -0.28
C MET A 132 8.79 2.49 -0.48
N PRO A 133 9.52 3.23 0.40
CA PRO A 133 9.68 4.69 0.29
C PRO A 133 10.74 5.08 -0.77
N SER A 134 10.56 4.62 -1.99
CA SER A 134 11.44 4.92 -3.12
C SER A 134 10.63 5.03 -4.42
N LEU A 135 11.27 5.45 -5.50
CA LEU A 135 10.74 5.39 -6.86
C LEU A 135 11.55 4.39 -7.72
N GLY A 136 12.12 3.36 -7.07
CA GLY A 136 12.88 2.29 -7.69
C GLY A 136 12.03 1.29 -8.46
N MET A 137 12.65 0.19 -8.89
CA MET A 137 12.02 -0.80 -9.75
C MET A 137 10.84 -1.50 -9.07
N MET A 138 10.92 -1.76 -7.77
CA MET A 138 9.81 -2.35 -7.02
C MET A 138 8.55 -1.45 -7.04
N THR A 139 8.71 -0.14 -6.81
CA THR A 139 7.58 0.80 -6.91
C THR A 139 7.04 0.88 -8.34
N ILE A 140 7.90 0.84 -9.36
CA ILE A 140 7.44 0.79 -10.77
C ILE A 140 6.64 -0.48 -11.02
N ASN A 141 7.08 -1.65 -10.57
CA ASN A 141 6.35 -2.91 -10.68
C ASN A 141 4.97 -2.82 -10.01
N ALA A 142 4.90 -2.29 -8.78
CA ALA A 142 3.64 -2.08 -8.09
C ALA A 142 2.67 -1.18 -8.87
N LEU A 143 3.16 -0.05 -9.40
CA LEU A 143 2.35 0.87 -10.21
C LEU A 143 1.89 0.24 -11.54
N VAL A 144 2.72 -0.58 -12.16
CA VAL A 144 2.38 -1.27 -13.41
C VAL A 144 1.30 -2.32 -13.19
N ALA A 145 1.32 -3.01 -12.06
CA ALA A 145 0.35 -4.03 -11.68
C ALA A 145 -1.00 -3.46 -11.19
N SER A 146 -1.03 -2.16 -10.82
CA SER A 146 -2.18 -1.56 -10.14
C SER A 146 -3.19 -0.92 -11.09
N ASP A 147 -4.45 -0.89 -10.64
CA ASP A 147 -5.51 -0.10 -11.26
C ASP A 147 -5.51 1.33 -10.71
N MET A 148 -5.18 1.47 -9.42
CA MET A 148 -5.24 2.75 -8.70
C MET A 148 -4.05 2.95 -7.76
N VAL A 149 -3.76 4.22 -7.46
CA VAL A 149 -2.75 4.61 -6.47
C VAL A 149 -3.40 5.46 -5.38
N LEU A 150 -3.32 5.01 -4.13
CA LEU A 150 -3.63 5.80 -2.94
C LEU A 150 -2.33 6.41 -2.41
N ILE A 151 -2.32 7.72 -2.17
CA ILE A 151 -1.12 8.46 -1.78
C ILE A 151 -1.26 8.99 -0.35
N PRO A 152 -0.74 8.30 0.68
CA PRO A 152 -0.70 8.82 2.03
C PRO A 152 0.28 9.99 2.13
N VAL A 153 -0.17 11.09 2.72
CA VAL A 153 0.64 12.30 2.93
C VAL A 153 0.52 12.74 4.38
N GLN A 154 1.64 12.75 5.10
CA GLN A 154 1.65 13.27 6.45
C GLN A 154 1.34 14.77 6.46
N ALA A 155 0.41 15.20 7.32
CA ALA A 155 0.08 16.60 7.53
C ALA A 155 1.16 17.34 8.35
N ALA A 156 2.42 17.30 7.88
CA ALA A 156 3.59 17.93 8.47
C ALA A 156 4.41 18.69 7.42
N TYR A 157 5.43 19.45 7.85
CA TYR A 157 6.21 20.34 6.99
C TYR A 157 6.80 19.64 5.74
N LEU A 158 6.53 20.19 4.54
CA LEU A 158 7.12 19.88 3.23
C LEU A 158 6.86 18.50 2.59
N PRO A 159 5.62 18.13 2.25
CA PRO A 159 5.41 16.99 1.34
C PRO A 159 5.52 17.37 -0.15
N VAL A 160 5.54 18.67 -0.50
CA VAL A 160 5.28 19.14 -1.87
C VAL A 160 6.29 18.61 -2.91
N LYS A 161 7.59 18.58 -2.59
CA LYS A 161 8.62 18.21 -3.58
C LYS A 161 8.63 16.70 -3.88
N GLY A 162 8.53 15.86 -2.84
CA GLY A 162 8.46 14.40 -3.01
C GLY A 162 7.17 13.96 -3.69
N LEU A 163 6.04 14.57 -3.36
CA LEU A 163 4.76 14.29 -4.00
C LEU A 163 4.77 14.62 -5.50
N GLN A 164 5.41 15.71 -5.92
CA GLN A 164 5.56 16.04 -7.33
C GLN A 164 6.36 14.98 -8.10
N GLN A 165 7.42 14.43 -7.52
CA GLN A 165 8.22 13.38 -8.15
C GLN A 165 7.39 12.10 -8.31
N LEU A 166 6.66 11.69 -7.27
CA LEU A 166 5.77 10.51 -7.34
C LEU A 166 4.71 10.71 -8.44
N ILE A 167 4.02 11.86 -8.49
CA ILE A 167 3.00 12.14 -9.51
C ILE A 167 3.62 12.08 -10.92
N ARG A 168 4.84 12.58 -11.11
CA ARG A 168 5.56 12.46 -12.40
C ARG A 168 5.84 11.00 -12.74
N THR A 169 6.29 10.19 -11.79
CA THR A 169 6.53 8.75 -12.00
C THR A 169 5.24 8.04 -12.35
N ILE A 170 4.14 8.27 -11.61
CA ILE A 170 2.81 7.72 -11.94
C ILE A 170 2.39 8.10 -13.37
N SER A 171 2.59 9.36 -13.74
CA SER A 171 2.25 9.86 -15.09
C SER A 171 3.10 9.19 -16.17
N MET A 172 4.38 8.92 -15.92
CA MET A 172 5.24 8.19 -16.85
C MET A 172 4.83 6.72 -16.98
N VAL A 173 4.54 6.04 -15.87
CA VAL A 173 4.02 4.67 -15.86
C VAL A 173 2.70 4.61 -16.63
N LYS A 174 1.76 5.51 -16.32
CA LYS A 174 0.48 5.60 -17.04
C LYS A 174 0.65 5.75 -18.55
N LYS A 175 1.56 6.62 -18.98
CA LYS A 175 1.79 6.89 -20.39
C LYS A 175 2.42 5.73 -21.14
N ARG A 176 3.36 5.00 -20.50
CA ARG A 176 4.26 4.07 -21.18
C ARG A 176 3.94 2.60 -20.93
N LEU A 177 3.49 2.25 -19.72
CA LEU A 177 3.41 0.87 -19.24
C LEU A 177 1.98 0.44 -18.85
N ASN A 178 1.23 1.31 -18.14
CA ASN A 178 -0.12 0.98 -17.65
C ASN A 178 -1.10 2.14 -17.91
N ARG A 179 -1.72 2.16 -19.08
CA ARG A 179 -2.63 3.25 -19.50
C ARG A 179 -3.88 3.39 -18.62
N LYS A 180 -4.26 2.32 -17.90
CA LYS A 180 -5.45 2.30 -17.03
C LYS A 180 -5.18 2.88 -15.65
N LEU A 181 -3.91 3.02 -15.25
CA LEU A 181 -3.52 3.51 -13.93
C LEU A 181 -4.12 4.89 -13.65
N THR A 182 -4.76 5.02 -12.49
CA THR A 182 -5.33 6.28 -12.02
C THR A 182 -4.83 6.60 -10.60
N ILE A 183 -4.82 7.87 -10.23
CA ILE A 183 -4.61 8.26 -8.83
C ILE A 183 -6.00 8.27 -8.18
N GLN A 184 -6.22 7.39 -7.19
CA GLN A 184 -7.47 7.31 -6.45
C GLN A 184 -7.66 8.55 -5.57
N GLY A 185 -6.57 9.01 -4.94
CA GLY A 185 -6.59 10.22 -4.14
C GLY A 185 -5.39 10.37 -3.22
N ILE A 186 -5.27 11.56 -2.63
CA ILE A 186 -4.33 11.89 -1.56
C ILE A 186 -5.04 11.71 -0.23
N LEU A 187 -4.48 10.88 0.65
CA LEU A 187 -4.94 10.66 2.01
C LEU A 187 -4.08 11.43 3.00
N LEU A 188 -4.66 12.38 3.73
CA LEU A 188 -3.93 13.07 4.80
C LEU A 188 -3.85 12.18 6.03
N THR A 189 -2.62 11.93 6.49
CA THR A 189 -2.32 11.03 7.61
C THR A 189 -1.65 11.77 8.77
N MET A 190 -1.71 11.19 9.96
CA MET A 190 -1.09 11.72 11.17
C MET A 190 -1.48 13.19 11.45
N VAL A 191 -2.76 13.52 11.23
CA VAL A 191 -3.27 14.87 11.42
C VAL A 191 -3.44 15.15 12.91
N ASP A 192 -2.72 16.15 13.44
CA ASP A 192 -2.93 16.65 14.80
C ASP A 192 -3.90 17.83 14.77
N PHE A 193 -5.18 17.57 15.02
CA PHE A 193 -6.24 18.58 15.00
C PHE A 193 -6.12 19.67 16.07
N ARG A 194 -5.21 19.50 17.05
CA ARG A 194 -4.94 20.51 18.09
C ARG A 194 -4.14 21.68 17.55
N THR A 195 -3.51 21.53 16.39
CA THR A 195 -2.62 22.52 15.79
C THR A 195 -3.27 23.21 14.59
N ASN A 196 -3.16 24.52 14.49
CA ASN A 196 -3.54 25.27 13.29
C ASN A 196 -2.70 24.86 12.08
N TYR A 197 -1.48 24.43 12.34
CA TYR A 197 -0.52 23.99 11.33
C TYR A 197 -1.03 22.82 10.49
N ALA A 198 -1.68 21.83 11.10
CA ALA A 198 -2.25 20.70 10.35
C ALA A 198 -3.38 21.15 9.41
N LYS A 199 -4.18 22.13 9.84
CA LYS A 199 -5.23 22.74 9.00
C LYS A 199 -4.63 23.51 7.82
N ASP A 200 -3.57 24.27 8.04
CA ASP A 200 -2.87 25.02 7.00
C ASP A 200 -2.25 24.08 5.95
N ILE A 201 -1.66 22.98 6.39
CA ILE A 201 -1.12 21.97 5.46
C ILE A 201 -2.24 21.32 4.63
N ALA A 202 -3.35 20.94 5.26
CA ALA A 202 -4.51 20.38 4.56
C ALA A 202 -5.04 21.35 3.48
N SER A 203 -5.17 22.64 3.83
CA SER A 203 -5.57 23.69 2.88
C SER A 203 -4.57 23.82 1.72
N ARG A 204 -3.27 23.87 2.01
CA ARG A 204 -2.21 23.96 0.97
C ARG A 204 -2.19 22.75 0.04
N VAL A 205 -2.37 21.54 0.55
CA VAL A 205 -2.47 20.34 -0.28
C VAL A 205 -3.69 20.45 -1.19
N LYS A 206 -4.84 20.88 -0.66
CA LYS A 206 -6.07 21.08 -1.41
C LYS A 206 -5.93 22.17 -2.49
N GLU A 207 -5.31 23.30 -2.16
CA GLU A 207 -5.05 24.38 -3.12
C GLU A 207 -4.09 23.97 -4.24
N THR A 208 -3.04 23.20 -3.89
CA THR A 208 -1.99 22.82 -4.84
C THR A 208 -2.42 21.69 -5.77
N TYR A 209 -3.15 20.69 -5.25
CA TYR A 209 -3.43 19.45 -5.95
C TYR A 209 -4.91 19.19 -6.20
N GLY A 210 -5.84 19.76 -5.42
CA GLY A 210 -7.26 19.43 -5.43
C GLY A 210 -8.00 19.74 -6.75
N SER A 211 -7.40 20.55 -7.62
CA SER A 211 -7.93 20.77 -8.98
C SER A 211 -7.57 19.66 -9.97
N LYS A 212 -6.66 18.75 -9.63
CA LYS A 212 -6.10 17.73 -10.53
C LYS A 212 -6.14 16.32 -9.96
N ILE A 213 -6.17 16.20 -8.63
CA ILE A 213 -6.12 14.93 -7.89
C ILE A 213 -7.14 15.02 -6.77
N ASP A 214 -7.97 13.99 -6.64
CA ASP A 214 -8.91 13.90 -5.54
C ASP A 214 -8.18 13.80 -4.20
N ILE A 215 -8.76 14.44 -3.20
CA ILE A 215 -8.26 14.38 -1.82
C ILE A 215 -9.35 13.73 -1.01
N PHE A 216 -9.02 12.63 -0.30
CA PHE A 216 -9.97 11.94 0.56
C PHE A 216 -10.55 12.92 1.60
N GLU A 217 -11.86 12.87 1.79
CA GLU A 217 -12.55 13.70 2.79
C GLU A 217 -12.15 13.27 4.20
N ASN A 218 -11.97 11.95 4.39
CA ASN A 218 -11.56 11.38 5.66
C ASN A 218 -10.05 11.46 5.81
N VAL A 219 -9.60 11.96 6.97
CA VAL A 219 -8.19 12.08 7.33
C VAL A 219 -7.86 11.15 8.49
N ILE A 220 -6.65 10.64 8.54
CA ILE A 220 -6.20 9.74 9.61
C ILE A 220 -5.53 10.57 10.72
N PRO A 221 -6.10 10.60 11.94
CA PRO A 221 -5.52 11.36 13.04
C PRO A 221 -4.23 10.72 13.57
N LEU A 222 -3.35 11.56 14.13
CA LEU A 222 -2.18 11.11 14.85
C LEU A 222 -2.60 10.39 16.14
N SER A 223 -2.09 9.17 16.35
CA SER A 223 -2.39 8.37 17.54
C SER A 223 -1.28 7.38 17.85
N VAL A 224 -0.92 7.30 19.13
CA VAL A 224 0.03 6.26 19.64
C VAL A 224 -0.58 4.86 19.58
N LYS A 225 -1.91 4.74 19.60
CA LYS A 225 -2.62 3.45 19.51
C LYS A 225 -2.31 2.67 18.23
N VAL A 226 -1.94 3.36 17.16
CA VAL A 226 -1.53 2.72 15.90
C VAL A 226 -0.20 1.98 16.07
N ALA A 227 0.79 2.61 16.74
CA ALA A 227 2.07 1.97 17.01
C ALA A 227 1.92 0.78 17.97
N GLU A 228 1.08 0.93 19.02
CA GLU A 228 0.76 -0.16 19.94
C GLU A 228 0.10 -1.34 19.19
N ALA A 229 -0.87 -1.08 18.31
CA ALA A 229 -1.54 -2.11 17.51
C ALA A 229 -0.55 -2.89 16.63
N SER A 230 0.33 -2.16 15.91
CA SER A 230 1.36 -2.79 15.08
C SER A 230 2.34 -3.63 15.90
N ALA A 231 2.74 -3.17 17.09
CA ALA A 231 3.61 -3.93 17.99
C ALA A 231 2.94 -5.22 18.51
N GLU A 232 1.61 -5.27 18.59
CA GLU A 232 0.83 -6.45 18.98
C GLU A 232 0.47 -7.35 17.78
N GLY A 233 0.88 -7.03 16.56
CA GLY A 233 0.52 -7.77 15.35
C GLY A 233 -0.99 -7.76 15.07
N LYS A 234 -1.65 -6.59 15.23
CA LYS A 234 -3.09 -6.44 15.11
C LYS A 234 -3.45 -5.17 14.32
N SER A 235 -4.63 -5.18 13.70
CA SER A 235 -5.20 -3.95 13.17
C SER A 235 -5.65 -3.00 14.29
N ILE A 236 -5.84 -1.74 13.93
CA ILE A 236 -6.44 -0.76 14.86
C ILE A 236 -7.86 -1.13 15.25
N TYR A 237 -8.59 -1.85 14.40
CA TYR A 237 -9.94 -2.31 14.69
C TYR A 237 -9.97 -3.36 15.81
N CYS A 238 -8.97 -4.24 15.86
CA CYS A 238 -8.83 -5.24 16.91
C CYS A 238 -8.29 -4.61 18.21
N HIS A 239 -7.27 -3.75 18.11
CA HIS A 239 -6.60 -3.13 19.27
C HIS A 239 -7.47 -2.07 19.95
N CYS A 240 -8.14 -1.20 19.18
CA CYS A 240 -8.95 -0.09 19.72
C CYS A 240 -10.23 0.13 18.89
N PRO A 241 -11.23 -0.78 18.97
CA PRO A 241 -12.40 -0.79 18.07
C PRO A 241 -13.19 0.51 18.02
N ASN A 242 -13.33 1.18 19.16
CA ASN A 242 -14.10 2.43 19.29
C ASN A 242 -13.21 3.68 19.26
N GLY A 243 -11.95 3.53 18.83
CA GLY A 243 -10.98 4.63 18.76
C GLY A 243 -11.24 5.56 17.57
N LYS A 244 -10.83 6.83 17.72
CA LYS A 244 -10.95 7.81 16.62
C LYS A 244 -10.25 7.36 15.34
N VAL A 245 -9.13 6.62 15.45
CA VAL A 245 -8.39 6.12 14.28
C VAL A 245 -9.10 4.94 13.63
N SER A 246 -9.70 4.04 14.43
CA SER A 246 -10.56 2.97 13.90
C SER A 246 -11.71 3.54 13.08
N MET A 247 -12.41 4.53 13.63
CA MET A 247 -13.50 5.21 12.92
C MET A 247 -12.99 5.91 11.64
N ALA A 248 -11.79 6.52 11.68
CA ALA A 248 -11.22 7.18 10.52
C ALA A 248 -10.90 6.19 9.40
N TYR A 249 -10.34 5.00 9.71
CA TYR A 249 -10.12 3.95 8.72
C TYR A 249 -11.41 3.31 8.23
N GLU A 250 -12.44 3.17 9.09
CA GLU A 250 -13.77 2.72 8.66
C GLU A 250 -14.37 3.69 7.64
N ASN A 251 -14.32 5.00 7.93
CA ASN A 251 -14.79 6.03 7.01
C ASN A 251 -14.00 6.04 5.70
N LEU A 252 -12.66 5.88 5.75
CA LEU A 252 -11.84 5.73 4.55
C LEU A 252 -12.27 4.51 3.72
N THR A 253 -12.53 3.38 4.39
CA THR A 253 -13.01 2.16 3.72
C THR A 253 -14.31 2.42 2.98
N GLN A 254 -15.27 3.09 3.63
CA GLN A 254 -16.54 3.45 3.00
C GLN A 254 -16.36 4.42 1.82
N GLU A 255 -15.42 5.35 1.94
CA GLU A 255 -15.11 6.31 0.86
C GLU A 255 -14.47 5.59 -0.35
N VAL A 256 -13.54 4.65 -0.10
CA VAL A 256 -12.96 3.80 -1.15
C VAL A 256 -14.03 2.99 -1.87
N LEU A 257 -14.95 2.35 -1.13
CA LEU A 257 -16.05 1.58 -1.72
C LEU A 257 -17.05 2.42 -2.52
N LYS A 258 -17.29 3.67 -2.12
CA LYS A 258 -18.19 4.59 -2.85
C LYS A 258 -17.59 5.09 -4.16
N ASN A 259 -16.31 5.34 -4.21
CA ASN A 259 -15.60 5.86 -5.38
C ASN A 259 -15.43 4.81 -6.50
N GLU A 260 -16.00 3.62 -6.33
CA GLU A 260 -16.04 2.54 -7.33
C GLU A 260 -17.24 2.59 -8.28
N LYS A 261 -18.17 3.48 -8.03
CA LYS A 261 -19.37 3.68 -8.89
C LYS A 261 -19.09 4.71 -9.95
#